data_902eba2cdf6a7e6cf2132527f4d3f989
#
_entry.id   902eba2cdf6a7e6cf2132527f4d3f989
#
_cell.length_a   1.000
_cell.length_b   1.000
_cell.length_c   1.000
_cell.angle_alpha   90.00
_cell.angle_beta   90.00
_cell.angle_gamma   90.00
#
_symmetry.space_group_name_H-M   'P 1'
#
loop_
_entity.id
_entity.type
_entity.pdbx_description
1 polymer ?
#
loop_
_entity_poly.entity_id
_entity_poly.type
_entity_poly.pdbx_seq_one_letter_code
_entity_poly.pdbx_strand_id
1 'polypeptide(L)'
;MAELLIKYDLYKILELDRAWDCKQIRKTLIKNQGFWIKRQSACNDTEQLMYIEEVLQKIEEGVKNLCKEINRKRYDDALDKAYKNKSIVDEEEKKYKDILEKAKAYYKKGNIKLAAKFAKEAIEGKVNDPSAYDVLARCYLDSNNPKEALNIVDNGCNVFKDNINLTWLGARIATVGLNDYEEAQKRINVLLEKAPNKAIGYTEQVYMHLYKGDEQLAFDEINSYIEKHPDDNNYKQRVSHDICTYIKRACYVVDGDEMFIADKSHYQKSLELSKKALEIYDDKYTRRTVENAEYYGNKQWNSWNWENIKTISLYSIVFIVLGIILGAFTNIFHILTGVGVFGLIIDCLLIYYSFRPYWQIFKTYYVTGKMGFLETVVNKIGSFLANVYYKIFRLLINAAKLIVKGFFWLITGGPFRH
;
A
#
# COMPACT_ATOMS: atom_id res chain seq x y z
N MET A 1 -35.77 -13.07 -19.76
CA MET A 1 -37.24 -13.05 -19.98
C MET A 1 -37.96 -12.32 -18.84
N ALA A 2 -37.66 -12.55 -17.57
CA ALA A 2 -38.28 -11.83 -16.44
C ALA A 2 -37.98 -10.31 -16.44
N GLU A 3 -36.73 -9.89 -16.73
CA GLU A 3 -36.37 -8.47 -16.84
C GLU A 3 -37.12 -7.75 -17.96
N LEU A 4 -37.31 -8.42 -19.10
CA LEU A 4 -38.10 -7.88 -20.20
C LEU A 4 -39.57 -7.69 -19.80
N LEU A 5 -40.14 -8.63 -19.03
CA LEU A 5 -41.52 -8.54 -18.56
C LEU A 5 -41.70 -7.36 -17.60
N ILE A 6 -40.75 -7.10 -16.71
CA ILE A 6 -40.78 -5.96 -15.80
C ILE A 6 -40.57 -4.64 -16.55
N LYS A 7 -39.63 -4.61 -17.53
CA LYS A 7 -39.36 -3.43 -18.36
C LYS A 7 -40.59 -3.06 -19.20
N TYR A 8 -41.34 -4.06 -19.65
CA TYR A 8 -42.57 -3.89 -20.45
C TYR A 8 -43.86 -4.17 -19.67
N ASP A 9 -43.86 -3.82 -18.38
CA ASP A 9 -45.08 -3.91 -17.54
C ASP A 9 -46.18 -3.05 -18.11
N LEU A 10 -47.21 -3.72 -18.70
CA LEU A 10 -48.29 -3.05 -19.40
C LEU A 10 -49.13 -2.16 -18.48
N TYR A 11 -49.24 -2.46 -17.20
CA TYR A 11 -49.93 -1.59 -16.25
C TYR A 11 -49.22 -0.24 -16.11
N LYS A 12 -47.92 -0.27 -16.01
CA LYS A 12 -47.09 0.95 -15.88
C LYS A 12 -47.02 1.73 -17.20
N ILE A 13 -46.76 1.04 -18.32
CA ILE A 13 -46.62 1.69 -19.63
C ILE A 13 -47.93 2.36 -20.08
N LEU A 14 -49.07 1.71 -19.78
CA LEU A 14 -50.38 2.17 -20.20
C LEU A 14 -51.10 2.98 -19.11
N GLU A 15 -50.41 3.26 -17.99
CA GLU A 15 -50.96 4.01 -16.83
C GLU A 15 -52.30 3.44 -16.31
N LEU A 16 -52.37 2.11 -16.22
CA LEU A 16 -53.56 1.40 -15.78
C LEU A 16 -53.44 1.03 -14.29
N ASP A 17 -54.55 1.19 -13.57
CA ASP A 17 -54.63 0.69 -12.20
C ASP A 17 -54.83 -0.84 -12.21
N ARG A 18 -53.95 -1.55 -11.55
CA ARG A 18 -54.03 -3.02 -11.44
C ARG A 18 -55.25 -3.48 -10.62
N ALA A 19 -55.88 -2.58 -9.84
CA ALA A 19 -57.11 -2.85 -9.10
C ALA A 19 -58.37 -2.81 -9.97
N TRP A 20 -58.29 -2.23 -11.18
CA TRP A 20 -59.45 -2.14 -12.07
C TRP A 20 -59.85 -3.52 -12.58
N ASP A 21 -61.18 -3.70 -12.82
CA ASP A 21 -61.70 -4.90 -13.47
C ASP A 21 -61.38 -4.91 -14.99
N CYS A 22 -61.54 -6.05 -15.63
CA CYS A 22 -61.27 -6.21 -17.06
C CYS A 22 -62.15 -5.29 -17.95
N LYS A 23 -63.33 -4.90 -17.49
CA LYS A 23 -64.24 -4.00 -18.22
C LYS A 23 -63.74 -2.56 -18.13
N GLN A 24 -63.28 -2.13 -16.97
CA GLN A 24 -62.68 -0.80 -16.75
C GLN A 24 -61.42 -0.64 -17.57
N ILE A 25 -60.51 -1.62 -17.51
CA ILE A 25 -59.25 -1.64 -18.31
C ILE A 25 -59.59 -1.55 -19.80
N ARG A 26 -60.49 -2.40 -20.30
CA ARG A 26 -60.92 -2.42 -21.70
C ARG A 26 -61.50 -1.07 -22.14
N LYS A 27 -62.36 -0.46 -21.33
CA LYS A 27 -62.96 0.85 -21.61
C LYS A 27 -61.89 1.94 -21.76
N THR A 28 -60.91 1.94 -20.88
CA THR A 28 -59.78 2.89 -20.89
C THR A 28 -58.92 2.68 -22.11
N LEU A 29 -58.54 1.43 -22.44
CA LEU A 29 -57.66 1.10 -23.57
C LEU A 29 -58.33 1.46 -24.90
N ILE A 30 -59.65 1.18 -25.07
CA ILE A 30 -60.38 1.55 -26.28
C ILE A 30 -60.43 3.09 -26.43
N LYS A 31 -60.65 3.81 -25.35
CA LYS A 31 -60.64 5.28 -25.38
C LYS A 31 -59.29 5.82 -25.78
N ASN A 32 -58.23 5.30 -25.21
CA ASN A 32 -56.86 5.70 -25.53
C ASN A 32 -56.49 5.32 -26.99
N GLN A 33 -56.87 4.15 -27.45
CA GLN A 33 -56.67 3.74 -28.82
C GLN A 33 -57.34 4.71 -29.80
N GLY A 34 -58.61 5.08 -29.56
CA GLY A 34 -59.31 6.06 -30.40
C GLY A 34 -58.64 7.44 -30.41
N PHE A 35 -58.09 7.86 -29.28
CA PHE A 35 -57.31 9.10 -29.19
C PHE A 35 -56.03 9.05 -30.06
N TRP A 36 -55.24 7.98 -29.94
CA TRP A 36 -54.01 7.83 -30.64
C TRP A 36 -54.17 7.61 -32.16
N ILE A 37 -55.22 6.89 -32.58
CA ILE A 37 -55.56 6.73 -34.04
C ILE A 37 -55.91 8.09 -34.68
N LYS A 38 -56.68 8.94 -33.97
CA LYS A 38 -56.96 10.29 -34.46
C LYS A 38 -55.72 11.14 -34.61
N ARG A 39 -54.78 10.97 -33.69
CA ARG A 39 -53.50 11.69 -33.68
C ARG A 39 -52.56 11.18 -34.76
N GLN A 40 -52.56 9.89 -35.04
CA GLN A 40 -51.82 9.27 -36.10
C GLN A 40 -52.23 9.82 -37.49
N SER A 41 -53.55 9.95 -37.72
CA SER A 41 -54.07 10.47 -39.00
C SER A 41 -53.81 11.98 -39.20
N ALA A 42 -53.50 12.72 -38.17
CA ALA A 42 -53.21 14.15 -38.20
C ALA A 42 -51.70 14.47 -38.14
N CYS A 43 -50.83 13.46 -37.99
CA CYS A 43 -49.39 13.65 -37.78
C CYS A 43 -48.64 13.53 -39.10
N ASN A 44 -47.76 14.50 -39.37
CA ASN A 44 -46.89 14.50 -40.57
C ASN A 44 -45.40 14.32 -40.20
N ASP A 45 -45.09 14.17 -38.94
CA ASP A 45 -43.72 14.01 -38.42
C ASP A 45 -43.41 12.53 -38.27
N THR A 46 -42.30 12.08 -38.88
CA THR A 46 -41.92 10.66 -38.93
C THR A 46 -41.56 10.10 -37.56
N GLU A 47 -40.84 10.89 -36.68
CA GLU A 47 -40.50 10.46 -35.33
C GLU A 47 -41.75 10.34 -34.45
N GLN A 48 -42.64 11.30 -34.55
CA GLN A 48 -43.93 11.25 -33.84
C GLN A 48 -44.83 10.09 -34.34
N LEU A 49 -44.82 9.77 -35.62
CA LEU A 49 -45.54 8.62 -36.13
C LEU A 49 -45.02 7.31 -35.58
N MET A 50 -43.70 7.12 -35.53
CA MET A 50 -43.10 5.94 -34.92
C MET A 50 -43.48 5.78 -33.46
N TYR A 51 -43.45 6.88 -32.66
CA TYR A 51 -43.86 6.86 -31.28
C TYR A 51 -45.33 6.50 -31.12
N ILE A 52 -46.23 7.06 -31.96
CA ILE A 52 -47.66 6.75 -31.98
C ILE A 52 -47.93 5.28 -32.27
N GLU A 53 -47.20 4.72 -33.26
CA GLU A 53 -47.29 3.31 -33.61
C GLU A 53 -46.86 2.40 -32.46
N GLU A 54 -45.78 2.74 -31.77
CA GLU A 54 -45.33 1.99 -30.60
C GLU A 54 -46.36 2.01 -29.50
N VAL A 55 -46.98 3.17 -29.21
CA VAL A 55 -48.06 3.30 -28.18
C VAL A 55 -49.28 2.48 -28.61
N LEU A 56 -49.69 2.54 -29.87
CA LEU A 56 -50.83 1.74 -30.38
C LEU A 56 -50.56 0.25 -30.25
N GLN A 57 -49.33 -0.19 -30.56
CA GLN A 57 -48.95 -1.59 -30.38
C GLN A 57 -49.02 -2.01 -28.91
N LYS A 58 -48.59 -1.16 -27.96
CA LYS A 58 -48.72 -1.44 -26.54
C LYS A 58 -50.16 -1.49 -26.08
N ILE A 59 -51.03 -0.65 -26.62
CA ILE A 59 -52.48 -0.72 -26.35
C ILE A 59 -53.08 -2.04 -26.83
N GLU A 60 -52.71 -2.50 -28.04
CA GLU A 60 -53.17 -3.80 -28.56
C GLU A 60 -52.67 -4.96 -27.67
N GLU A 61 -51.41 -4.94 -27.25
CA GLU A 61 -50.87 -5.90 -26.28
C GLU A 61 -51.66 -5.87 -24.98
N GLY A 62 -52.01 -4.68 -24.48
CA GLY A 62 -52.84 -4.49 -23.29
C GLY A 62 -54.24 -5.08 -23.46
N VAL A 63 -54.90 -4.84 -24.59
CA VAL A 63 -56.24 -5.43 -24.90
C VAL A 63 -56.16 -6.96 -24.94
N LYS A 64 -55.12 -7.53 -25.58
CA LYS A 64 -54.93 -8.97 -25.67
C LYS A 64 -54.66 -9.63 -24.32
N ASN A 65 -53.88 -9.01 -23.46
CA ASN A 65 -53.38 -9.62 -22.22
C ASN A 65 -54.19 -9.24 -20.98
N LEU A 66 -54.80 -8.05 -20.93
CA LEU A 66 -55.45 -7.53 -19.70
C LEU A 66 -56.97 -7.49 -19.77
N CYS A 67 -57.63 -7.56 -20.94
CA CYS A 67 -59.07 -7.43 -21.06
C CYS A 67 -59.87 -8.75 -20.94
N LYS A 68 -59.20 -9.90 -20.91
CA LYS A 68 -59.81 -11.21 -20.66
C LYS A 68 -59.28 -11.81 -19.40
N GLU A 69 -60.15 -12.23 -18.45
CA GLU A 69 -59.75 -12.70 -17.12
C GLU A 69 -58.67 -13.80 -17.16
N ILE A 70 -58.82 -14.78 -18.07
CA ILE A 70 -57.86 -15.88 -18.19
C ILE A 70 -56.49 -15.38 -18.63
N ASN A 71 -56.42 -14.48 -19.61
CA ASN A 71 -55.16 -13.93 -20.12
C ASN A 71 -54.52 -13.00 -19.05
N ARG A 72 -55.34 -12.18 -18.42
CA ARG A 72 -54.94 -11.28 -17.35
C ARG A 72 -54.31 -12.05 -16.19
N LYS A 73 -54.98 -13.09 -15.71
CA LYS A 73 -54.47 -13.92 -14.65
C LYS A 73 -53.08 -14.49 -15.01
N ARG A 74 -52.92 -15.02 -16.24
CA ARG A 74 -51.63 -15.53 -16.71
C ARG A 74 -50.56 -14.43 -16.75
N TYR A 75 -50.90 -13.24 -17.20
CA TYR A 75 -50.03 -12.10 -17.25
C TYR A 75 -49.61 -11.65 -15.84
N ASP A 76 -50.57 -11.49 -14.94
CA ASP A 76 -50.39 -11.11 -13.55
C ASP A 76 -49.52 -12.12 -12.80
N ASP A 77 -49.77 -13.42 -12.94
CA ASP A 77 -49.00 -14.49 -12.32
C ASP A 77 -47.53 -14.46 -12.84
N ALA A 78 -47.34 -14.22 -14.13
CA ALA A 78 -45.99 -14.12 -14.72
C ALA A 78 -45.28 -12.85 -14.26
N LEU A 79 -45.98 -11.72 -14.18
CA LEU A 79 -45.44 -10.44 -13.72
C LEU A 79 -45.06 -10.49 -12.23
N ASP A 80 -45.90 -11.06 -11.38
CA ASP A 80 -45.65 -11.23 -9.95
C ASP A 80 -44.43 -12.13 -9.71
N LYS A 81 -44.33 -13.22 -10.47
CA LYS A 81 -43.13 -14.09 -10.47
C LYS A 81 -41.86 -13.36 -10.90
N ALA A 82 -41.98 -12.51 -11.91
CA ALA A 82 -40.84 -11.72 -12.40
C ALA A 82 -40.40 -10.68 -11.32
N TYR A 83 -41.30 -9.97 -10.71
CA TYR A 83 -40.98 -9.02 -9.63
C TYR A 83 -40.42 -9.71 -8.39
N LYS A 84 -40.96 -10.87 -8.00
CA LYS A 84 -40.44 -11.67 -6.88
C LYS A 84 -39.02 -12.14 -7.15
N ASN A 85 -38.76 -12.65 -8.36
CA ASN A 85 -37.40 -13.08 -8.73
C ASN A 85 -36.41 -11.89 -8.76
N LYS A 86 -36.87 -10.71 -9.26
CA LYS A 86 -36.03 -9.50 -9.22
C LYS A 86 -35.71 -9.07 -7.81
N SER A 87 -36.69 -9.07 -6.90
CA SER A 87 -36.51 -8.73 -5.48
C SER A 87 -35.45 -9.65 -4.82
N ILE A 88 -35.50 -10.95 -5.10
CA ILE A 88 -34.53 -11.92 -4.58
C ILE A 88 -33.12 -11.63 -5.13
N VAL A 89 -33.00 -11.35 -6.44
CA VAL A 89 -31.70 -11.00 -7.07
C VAL A 89 -31.16 -9.69 -6.51
N ASP A 90 -32.03 -8.67 -6.36
CA ASP A 90 -31.63 -7.37 -5.80
C ASP A 90 -31.16 -7.50 -4.33
N GLU A 91 -31.80 -8.35 -3.53
CA GLU A 91 -31.39 -8.64 -2.14
C GLU A 91 -30.04 -9.39 -2.09
N GLU A 92 -29.85 -10.39 -2.96
CA GLU A 92 -28.58 -11.10 -3.06
C GLU A 92 -27.44 -10.18 -3.52
N GLU A 93 -27.68 -9.35 -4.54
CA GLU A 93 -26.72 -8.37 -5.02
C GLU A 93 -26.32 -7.39 -3.91
N LYS A 94 -27.31 -6.89 -3.16
CA LYS A 94 -27.06 -6.01 -2.01
C LYS A 94 -26.21 -6.71 -0.95
N LYS A 95 -26.52 -7.96 -0.62
CA LYS A 95 -25.77 -8.76 0.34
C LYS A 95 -24.28 -8.86 -0.06
N TYR A 96 -23.99 -9.17 -1.33
CA TYR A 96 -22.61 -9.33 -1.78
C TYR A 96 -21.88 -7.99 -1.95
N LYS A 97 -22.59 -6.89 -2.24
CA LYS A 97 -22.03 -5.54 -2.16
C LYS A 97 -21.61 -5.19 -0.73
N ASP A 98 -22.43 -5.51 0.27
CA ASP A 98 -22.11 -5.30 1.69
C ASP A 98 -20.90 -6.15 2.12
N ILE A 99 -20.76 -7.36 1.59
CA ILE A 99 -19.59 -8.23 1.81
C ILE A 99 -18.33 -7.62 1.20
N LEU A 100 -18.43 -7.07 -0.01
CA LEU A 100 -17.30 -6.38 -0.66
C LEU A 100 -16.86 -5.13 0.12
N GLU A 101 -17.80 -4.34 0.63
CA GLU A 101 -17.44 -3.18 1.47
C GLU A 101 -16.74 -3.61 2.77
N LYS A 102 -17.11 -4.75 3.36
CA LYS A 102 -16.36 -5.35 4.48
C LYS A 102 -14.93 -5.73 4.04
N ALA A 103 -14.76 -6.36 2.86
CA ALA A 103 -13.44 -6.68 2.33
C ALA A 103 -12.55 -5.44 2.22
N LYS A 104 -13.07 -4.35 1.61
CA LYS A 104 -12.38 -3.06 1.48
C LYS A 104 -12.02 -2.46 2.84
N ALA A 105 -12.93 -2.53 3.81
CA ALA A 105 -12.72 -2.01 5.17
C ALA A 105 -11.63 -2.80 5.93
N TYR A 106 -11.62 -4.13 5.83
CA TYR A 106 -10.59 -4.96 6.43
C TYR A 106 -9.23 -4.76 5.78
N TYR A 107 -9.19 -4.60 4.46
CA TYR A 107 -7.95 -4.27 3.75
C TYR A 107 -7.35 -2.95 4.24
N LYS A 108 -8.15 -1.89 4.34
CA LYS A 108 -7.72 -0.59 4.89
C LYS A 108 -7.20 -0.68 6.33
N LYS A 109 -7.71 -1.61 7.14
CA LYS A 109 -7.24 -1.87 8.51
C LYS A 109 -6.02 -2.79 8.59
N GLY A 110 -5.46 -3.23 7.45
CA GLY A 110 -4.33 -4.15 7.40
C GLY A 110 -4.66 -5.61 7.73
N ASN A 111 -5.94 -5.96 7.88
CA ASN A 111 -6.34 -7.34 8.13
C ASN A 111 -6.50 -8.12 6.81
N ILE A 112 -5.34 -8.47 6.22
CA ILE A 112 -5.25 -9.07 4.89
C ILE A 112 -6.02 -10.39 4.78
N LYS A 113 -5.98 -11.24 5.84
CA LYS A 113 -6.67 -12.54 5.84
C LYS A 113 -8.19 -12.42 5.73
N LEU A 114 -8.79 -11.51 6.53
CA LEU A 114 -10.23 -11.27 6.47
C LEU A 114 -10.64 -10.54 5.19
N ALA A 115 -9.83 -9.59 4.73
CA ALA A 115 -10.07 -8.92 3.46
C ALA A 115 -10.12 -9.92 2.29
N ALA A 116 -9.14 -10.82 2.19
CA ALA A 116 -9.11 -11.85 1.17
C ALA A 116 -10.31 -12.81 1.24
N LYS A 117 -10.71 -13.21 2.47
CA LYS A 117 -11.90 -14.07 2.66
C LYS A 117 -13.15 -13.40 2.12
N PHE A 118 -13.44 -12.17 2.52
CA PHE A 118 -14.64 -11.46 2.08
C PHE A 118 -14.60 -11.08 0.60
N ALA A 119 -13.42 -10.76 0.04
CA ALA A 119 -13.29 -10.52 -1.39
C ALA A 119 -13.58 -11.78 -2.23
N LYS A 120 -13.11 -12.96 -1.80
CA LYS A 120 -13.46 -14.25 -2.42
C LYS A 120 -14.96 -14.52 -2.36
N GLU A 121 -15.59 -14.34 -1.19
CA GLU A 121 -17.03 -14.53 -1.01
C GLU A 121 -17.83 -13.60 -1.93
N ALA A 122 -17.40 -12.33 -2.12
CA ALA A 122 -18.03 -11.40 -3.04
C ALA A 122 -17.90 -11.85 -4.50
N ILE A 123 -16.72 -12.37 -4.91
CA ILE A 123 -16.48 -12.90 -6.27
C ILE A 123 -17.37 -14.14 -6.52
N GLU A 124 -17.43 -15.07 -5.57
CA GLU A 124 -18.27 -16.27 -5.63
C GLU A 124 -19.76 -15.91 -5.74
N GLY A 125 -20.19 -14.85 -5.06
CA GLY A 125 -21.51 -14.27 -5.17
C GLY A 125 -21.75 -13.48 -6.46
N LYS A 126 -20.78 -13.46 -7.39
CA LYS A 126 -20.85 -12.79 -8.70
C LYS A 126 -21.21 -11.30 -8.59
N VAL A 127 -20.68 -10.62 -7.58
CA VAL A 127 -20.86 -9.16 -7.47
C VAL A 127 -20.39 -8.48 -8.76
N ASN A 128 -21.19 -7.62 -9.32
CA ASN A 128 -20.84 -6.89 -10.55
C ASN A 128 -20.01 -5.64 -10.22
N ASP A 129 -18.85 -5.86 -9.58
CA ASP A 129 -17.90 -4.81 -9.21
C ASP A 129 -16.46 -5.34 -9.33
N PRO A 130 -15.65 -4.79 -10.25
CA PRO A 130 -14.27 -5.22 -10.46
C PRO A 130 -13.37 -5.01 -9.23
N SER A 131 -13.76 -4.16 -8.29
CA SER A 131 -12.98 -3.91 -7.08
C SER A 131 -12.87 -5.13 -6.16
N ALA A 132 -13.72 -6.16 -6.32
CA ALA A 132 -13.57 -7.41 -5.60
C ALA A 132 -12.27 -8.14 -6.00
N TYR A 133 -11.97 -8.16 -7.29
CA TYR A 133 -10.73 -8.73 -7.83
C TYR A 133 -9.52 -7.85 -7.47
N ASP A 134 -9.65 -6.52 -7.51
CA ASP A 134 -8.59 -5.58 -7.10
C ASP A 134 -8.19 -5.82 -5.63
N VAL A 135 -9.16 -5.86 -4.71
CA VAL A 135 -8.89 -6.10 -3.28
C VAL A 135 -8.24 -7.46 -3.06
N LEU A 136 -8.76 -8.52 -3.71
CA LEU A 136 -8.20 -9.86 -3.56
C LEU A 136 -6.77 -9.95 -4.09
N ALA A 137 -6.49 -9.38 -5.26
CA ALA A 137 -5.15 -9.34 -5.85
C ALA A 137 -4.16 -8.61 -4.94
N ARG A 138 -4.54 -7.46 -4.38
CA ARG A 138 -3.72 -6.73 -3.41
C ARG A 138 -3.45 -7.54 -2.14
N CYS A 139 -4.43 -8.28 -1.64
CA CYS A 139 -4.22 -9.18 -0.50
C CYS A 139 -3.16 -10.24 -0.79
N TYR A 140 -3.13 -10.78 -2.00
CA TYR A 140 -2.11 -11.75 -2.39
C TYR A 140 -0.73 -11.10 -2.57
N LEU A 141 -0.67 -9.85 -3.08
CA LEU A 141 0.58 -9.08 -3.14
C LEU A 141 1.16 -8.82 -1.75
N ASP A 142 0.34 -8.36 -0.82
CA ASP A 142 0.76 -8.09 0.57
C ASP A 142 1.16 -9.38 1.31
N SER A 143 0.67 -10.53 0.83
CA SER A 143 1.08 -11.86 1.30
C SER A 143 2.30 -12.42 0.55
N ASN A 144 3.00 -11.59 -0.24
CA ASN A 144 4.17 -11.96 -1.04
C ASN A 144 3.91 -13.10 -2.06
N ASN A 145 2.71 -13.12 -2.65
CA ASN A 145 2.31 -14.09 -3.67
C ASN A 145 1.87 -13.39 -4.98
N PRO A 146 2.80 -12.79 -5.74
CA PRO A 146 2.48 -12.00 -6.92
C PRO A 146 1.94 -12.85 -8.09
N LYS A 147 2.31 -14.13 -8.19
CA LYS A 147 1.77 -15.03 -9.25
C LYS A 147 0.26 -15.22 -9.10
N GLU A 148 -0.18 -15.50 -7.87
CA GLU A 148 -1.60 -15.66 -7.61
C GLU A 148 -2.35 -14.33 -7.74
N ALA A 149 -1.74 -13.22 -7.32
CA ALA A 149 -2.30 -11.89 -7.54
C ALA A 149 -2.54 -11.61 -9.02
N LEU A 150 -1.60 -11.96 -9.91
CA LEU A 150 -1.76 -11.80 -11.36
C LEU A 150 -2.88 -12.68 -11.90
N ASN A 151 -2.96 -13.94 -11.47
CA ASN A 151 -4.05 -14.86 -11.82
C ASN A 151 -5.43 -14.28 -11.47
N ILE A 152 -5.56 -13.68 -10.29
CA ILE A 152 -6.83 -13.05 -9.85
C ILE A 152 -7.17 -11.87 -10.76
N VAL A 153 -6.17 -11.05 -11.11
CA VAL A 153 -6.38 -9.93 -12.04
C VAL A 153 -6.83 -10.44 -13.42
N ASP A 154 -6.21 -11.49 -13.92
CA ASP A 154 -6.57 -12.08 -15.23
C ASP A 154 -8.00 -12.61 -15.24
N ASN A 155 -8.41 -13.30 -14.16
CA ASN A 155 -9.79 -13.71 -14.00
C ASN A 155 -10.74 -12.51 -13.95
N GLY A 156 -10.36 -11.44 -13.27
CA GLY A 156 -11.12 -10.18 -13.27
C GLY A 156 -11.21 -9.53 -14.65
N CYS A 157 -10.12 -9.49 -15.42
CA CYS A 157 -10.09 -8.97 -16.78
C CYS A 157 -10.94 -9.81 -17.75
N ASN A 158 -11.04 -11.12 -17.53
CA ASN A 158 -11.91 -11.99 -18.33
C ASN A 158 -13.40 -11.68 -18.10
N VAL A 159 -13.78 -11.32 -16.87
CA VAL A 159 -15.15 -10.93 -16.51
C VAL A 159 -15.44 -9.49 -16.92
N PHE A 160 -14.50 -8.57 -16.66
CA PHE A 160 -14.62 -7.12 -16.89
C PHE A 160 -13.62 -6.68 -17.98
N LYS A 161 -13.86 -7.09 -19.21
CA LYS A 161 -12.93 -6.95 -20.37
C LYS A 161 -12.38 -5.55 -20.62
N ASP A 162 -13.13 -4.52 -20.24
CA ASP A 162 -12.76 -3.11 -20.48
C ASP A 162 -12.32 -2.38 -19.20
N ASN A 163 -12.00 -3.12 -18.14
CA ASN A 163 -11.61 -2.50 -16.90
C ASN A 163 -10.13 -2.10 -16.90
N ILE A 164 -9.88 -0.81 -17.15
CA ILE A 164 -8.54 -0.22 -17.19
C ILE A 164 -7.80 -0.38 -15.84
N ASN A 165 -8.51 -0.33 -14.70
CA ASN A 165 -7.87 -0.42 -13.38
C ASN A 165 -7.31 -1.82 -13.10
N LEU A 166 -8.01 -2.88 -13.51
CA LEU A 166 -7.49 -4.24 -13.40
C LEU A 166 -6.31 -4.46 -14.35
N THR A 167 -6.38 -3.99 -15.59
CA THR A 167 -5.26 -4.05 -16.54
C THR A 167 -4.03 -3.33 -15.99
N TRP A 168 -4.23 -2.14 -15.42
CA TRP A 168 -3.19 -1.37 -14.75
C TRP A 168 -2.57 -2.12 -13.55
N LEU A 169 -3.41 -2.70 -12.69
CA LEU A 169 -2.92 -3.50 -11.55
C LEU A 169 -2.09 -4.69 -12.03
N GLY A 170 -2.52 -5.36 -13.11
CA GLY A 170 -1.76 -6.45 -13.72
C GLY A 170 -0.40 -6.01 -14.24
N ALA A 171 -0.30 -4.83 -14.88
CA ALA A 171 0.97 -4.27 -15.32
C ALA A 171 1.91 -3.99 -14.12
N ARG A 172 1.37 -3.42 -13.04
CA ARG A 172 2.12 -3.20 -11.78
C ARG A 172 2.63 -4.49 -11.16
N ILE A 173 1.80 -5.53 -11.10
CA ILE A 173 2.18 -6.84 -10.57
C ILE A 173 3.28 -7.47 -11.43
N ALA A 174 3.16 -7.43 -12.74
CA ALA A 174 4.18 -7.93 -13.66
C ALA A 174 5.51 -7.20 -13.48
N THR A 175 5.48 -5.85 -13.40
CA THR A 175 6.68 -5.02 -13.24
C THR A 175 7.38 -5.28 -11.90
N VAL A 176 6.65 -5.16 -10.78
CA VAL A 176 7.26 -5.09 -9.44
C VAL A 176 7.23 -6.42 -8.71
N GLY A 177 6.17 -7.18 -8.92
CA GLY A 177 5.98 -8.47 -8.23
C GLY A 177 6.73 -9.62 -8.88
N LEU A 178 6.79 -9.61 -10.21
CA LEU A 178 7.34 -10.72 -10.99
C LEU A 178 8.64 -10.36 -11.73
N ASN A 179 8.95 -9.08 -11.90
CA ASN A 179 10.00 -8.54 -12.78
C ASN A 179 9.84 -9.07 -14.23
N ASP A 180 8.59 -9.32 -14.64
CA ASP A 180 8.23 -9.75 -16.00
C ASP A 180 7.88 -8.52 -16.84
N TYR A 181 8.90 -7.90 -17.41
CA TYR A 181 8.76 -6.68 -18.18
C TYR A 181 8.10 -6.90 -19.54
N GLU A 182 8.13 -8.12 -20.09
CA GLU A 182 7.43 -8.45 -21.33
C GLU A 182 5.93 -8.48 -21.11
N GLU A 183 5.48 -9.14 -20.05
CA GLU A 183 4.07 -9.17 -19.68
C GLU A 183 3.57 -7.79 -19.25
N ALA A 184 4.38 -7.02 -18.52
CA ALA A 184 4.07 -5.64 -18.18
C ALA A 184 3.85 -4.79 -19.44
N GLN A 185 4.75 -4.86 -20.43
CA GLN A 185 4.64 -4.11 -21.68
C GLN A 185 3.39 -4.47 -22.48
N LYS A 186 3.01 -5.74 -22.55
CA LYS A 186 1.76 -6.16 -23.21
C LYS A 186 0.54 -5.45 -22.60
N ARG A 187 0.47 -5.42 -21.26
CA ARG A 187 -0.63 -4.76 -20.53
C ARG A 187 -0.60 -3.25 -20.69
N ILE A 188 0.58 -2.65 -20.69
CA ILE A 188 0.77 -1.21 -20.93
C ILE A 188 0.27 -0.85 -22.34
N ASN A 189 0.59 -1.66 -23.36
CA ASN A 189 0.09 -1.43 -24.70
C ASN A 189 -1.44 -1.45 -24.77
N VAL A 190 -2.08 -2.38 -24.03
CA VAL A 190 -3.55 -2.41 -23.90
C VAL A 190 -4.08 -1.13 -23.22
N LEU A 191 -3.39 -0.61 -22.19
CA LEU A 191 -3.78 0.65 -21.55
C LEU A 191 -3.68 1.83 -22.49
N LEU A 192 -2.61 1.92 -23.28
CA LEU A 192 -2.38 2.99 -24.25
C LEU A 192 -3.41 2.92 -25.39
N GLU A 193 -3.78 1.73 -25.84
CA GLU A 193 -4.79 1.52 -26.87
C GLU A 193 -6.20 1.90 -26.39
N LYS A 194 -6.60 1.40 -25.20
CA LYS A 194 -7.95 1.62 -24.66
C LYS A 194 -8.16 3.00 -24.07
N ALA A 195 -7.12 3.67 -23.63
CA ALA A 195 -7.18 4.97 -22.97
C ALA A 195 -6.04 5.92 -23.40
N PRO A 196 -5.91 6.22 -24.70
CA PRO A 196 -4.79 6.99 -25.24
C PRO A 196 -4.70 8.42 -24.70
N ASN A 197 -5.84 8.97 -24.26
CA ASN A 197 -5.93 10.32 -23.71
C ASN A 197 -5.80 10.35 -22.18
N LYS A 198 -5.51 9.22 -21.53
CA LYS A 198 -5.34 9.15 -20.08
C LYS A 198 -3.88 8.91 -19.74
N ALA A 199 -3.40 9.61 -18.73
CA ALA A 199 -2.03 9.49 -18.21
C ALA A 199 -1.63 8.05 -17.79
N ILE A 200 -2.59 7.17 -17.49
CA ILE A 200 -2.37 5.89 -16.82
C ILE A 200 -1.41 4.94 -17.58
N GLY A 201 -1.54 4.82 -18.90
CA GLY A 201 -0.65 3.98 -19.72
C GLY A 201 0.77 4.54 -19.77
N TYR A 202 0.90 5.85 -19.96
CA TYR A 202 2.18 6.54 -20.03
C TYR A 202 2.92 6.51 -18.68
N THR A 203 2.21 6.71 -17.56
CA THR A 203 2.83 6.60 -16.23
C THR A 203 3.31 5.18 -15.93
N GLU A 204 2.56 4.15 -16.37
CA GLU A 204 2.99 2.77 -16.19
C GLU A 204 4.21 2.40 -17.03
N GLN A 205 4.32 2.94 -18.23
CA GLN A 205 5.49 2.74 -19.09
C GLN A 205 6.75 3.32 -18.43
N VAL A 206 6.69 4.56 -17.98
CA VAL A 206 7.76 5.19 -17.20
C VAL A 206 8.12 4.36 -15.96
N TYR A 207 7.11 3.91 -15.22
CA TYR A 207 7.31 3.09 -14.03
C TYR A 207 8.03 1.78 -14.32
N MET A 208 7.63 1.08 -15.40
CA MET A 208 8.29 -0.13 -15.84
C MET A 208 9.76 0.12 -16.21
N HIS A 209 10.08 1.19 -16.95
CA HIS A 209 11.46 1.53 -17.30
C HIS A 209 12.32 1.83 -16.07
N LEU A 210 11.78 2.55 -15.07
CA LEU A 210 12.48 2.78 -13.81
C LEU A 210 12.84 1.46 -13.12
N TYR A 211 11.89 0.51 -13.03
CA TYR A 211 12.12 -0.77 -12.36
C TYR A 211 13.01 -1.74 -13.15
N LYS A 212 13.02 -1.62 -14.46
CA LYS A 212 13.94 -2.35 -15.34
C LYS A 212 15.37 -1.83 -15.26
N GLY A 213 15.55 -0.60 -14.76
CA GLY A 213 16.86 0.06 -14.67
C GLY A 213 17.18 0.97 -15.86
N ASP A 214 16.23 1.17 -16.77
CA ASP A 214 16.34 2.03 -17.95
C ASP A 214 15.96 3.48 -17.60
N GLU A 215 16.62 4.06 -16.56
CA GLU A 215 16.24 5.37 -15.98
C GLU A 215 16.29 6.51 -17.01
N GLN A 216 17.32 6.52 -17.88
CA GLN A 216 17.42 7.56 -18.89
C GLN A 216 16.21 7.54 -19.83
N LEU A 217 15.81 6.36 -20.31
CA LEU A 217 14.64 6.20 -21.15
C LEU A 217 13.35 6.65 -20.43
N ALA A 218 13.22 6.32 -19.14
CA ALA A 218 12.08 6.78 -18.36
C ALA A 218 11.99 8.32 -18.30
N PHE A 219 13.11 9.02 -18.10
CA PHE A 219 13.13 10.49 -18.07
C PHE A 219 12.93 11.11 -19.47
N ASP A 220 13.45 10.50 -20.52
CA ASP A 220 13.21 10.95 -21.90
C ASP A 220 11.71 10.87 -22.27
N GLU A 221 11.03 9.79 -21.85
CA GLU A 221 9.59 9.65 -22.02
C GLU A 221 8.79 10.66 -21.20
N ILE A 222 9.20 10.93 -19.95
CA ILE A 222 8.57 11.96 -19.10
C ILE A 222 8.65 13.32 -19.80
N ASN A 223 9.83 13.70 -20.25
CA ASN A 223 10.05 15.00 -20.89
C ASN A 223 9.25 15.10 -22.19
N SER A 224 9.27 14.05 -23.03
CA SER A 224 8.51 14.01 -24.27
C SER A 224 6.99 14.11 -24.06
N TYR A 225 6.47 13.50 -22.97
CA TYR A 225 5.05 13.61 -22.63
C TYR A 225 4.70 15.03 -22.15
N ILE A 226 5.52 15.60 -21.24
CA ILE A 226 5.29 16.94 -20.68
C ILE A 226 5.38 18.01 -21.76
N GLU A 227 6.29 17.89 -22.72
CA GLU A 227 6.36 18.80 -23.87
C GLU A 227 5.07 18.82 -24.71
N LYS A 228 4.43 17.67 -24.90
CA LYS A 228 3.17 17.53 -25.63
C LYS A 228 1.95 17.92 -24.81
N HIS A 229 2.02 17.75 -23.49
CA HIS A 229 0.91 17.94 -22.55
C HIS A 229 1.35 18.75 -21.32
N PRO A 230 1.75 20.03 -21.50
CA PRO A 230 2.34 20.83 -20.43
C PRO A 230 1.40 21.09 -19.24
N ASP A 231 0.09 21.02 -19.47
CA ASP A 231 -0.94 21.30 -18.45
C ASP A 231 -1.48 20.03 -17.77
N ASP A 232 -0.99 18.83 -18.13
CA ASP A 232 -1.42 17.58 -17.48
C ASP A 232 -0.79 17.41 -16.10
N ASN A 233 -1.33 18.13 -15.11
CA ASN A 233 -0.90 18.03 -13.73
C ASN A 233 -1.14 16.64 -13.11
N ASN A 234 -2.12 15.88 -13.61
CA ASN A 234 -2.38 14.52 -13.13
C ASN A 234 -1.25 13.56 -13.52
N TYR A 235 -0.76 13.66 -14.76
CA TYR A 235 0.42 12.92 -15.20
C TYR A 235 1.65 13.29 -14.37
N LYS A 236 1.96 14.60 -14.27
CA LYS A 236 3.11 15.10 -13.51
C LYS A 236 3.10 14.60 -12.06
N GLN A 237 1.97 14.71 -11.38
CA GLN A 237 1.82 14.23 -10.01
C GLN A 237 2.06 12.72 -9.90
N ARG A 238 1.42 11.93 -10.76
CA ARG A 238 1.56 10.47 -10.73
C ARG A 238 2.99 10.01 -10.95
N VAL A 239 3.62 10.52 -12.00
CA VAL A 239 5.00 10.15 -12.35
C VAL A 239 5.97 10.57 -11.24
N SER A 240 5.83 11.75 -10.65
CA SER A 240 6.65 12.20 -9.51
C SER A 240 6.48 11.29 -8.30
N HIS A 241 5.24 10.89 -7.98
CA HIS A 241 4.98 9.95 -6.88
C HIS A 241 5.52 8.53 -7.18
N ASP A 242 5.49 8.09 -8.43
CA ASP A 242 6.07 6.81 -8.85
C ASP A 242 7.60 6.81 -8.72
N ILE A 243 8.27 7.93 -9.10
CA ILE A 243 9.71 8.13 -8.85
C ILE A 243 10.01 8.06 -7.35
N CYS A 244 9.22 8.75 -6.51
CA CYS A 244 9.40 8.71 -5.05
C CYS A 244 9.24 7.29 -4.47
N THR A 245 8.31 6.50 -5.03
CA THR A 245 8.10 5.10 -4.62
C THR A 245 9.27 4.21 -5.06
N TYR A 246 9.77 4.42 -6.27
CA TYR A 246 10.96 3.74 -6.78
C TYR A 246 12.18 4.00 -5.92
N ILE A 247 12.45 5.26 -5.53
CA ILE A 247 13.57 5.64 -4.64
C ILE A 247 13.54 4.83 -3.35
N LYS A 248 12.39 4.74 -2.70
CA LYS A 248 12.24 3.98 -1.45
C LYS A 248 12.63 2.52 -1.59
N ARG A 249 12.30 1.91 -2.72
CA ARG A 249 12.59 0.50 -2.97
C ARG A 249 14.02 0.27 -3.46
N ALA A 250 14.53 1.16 -4.31
CA ALA A 250 15.83 0.99 -4.96
C ALA A 250 17.02 1.46 -4.12
N CYS A 251 16.80 2.48 -3.25
CA CYS A 251 17.90 3.15 -2.56
C CYS A 251 17.89 2.92 -1.04
N TYR A 252 16.74 2.56 -0.44
CA TYR A 252 16.64 2.41 1.01
C TYR A 252 16.68 0.94 1.42
N VAL A 253 17.31 0.71 2.58
CA VAL A 253 17.32 -0.58 3.28
C VAL A 253 16.39 -0.48 4.48
N VAL A 254 15.60 -1.52 4.70
CA VAL A 254 14.72 -1.66 5.86
C VAL A 254 15.21 -2.85 6.67
N ASP A 255 15.53 -2.62 7.95
CA ASP A 255 15.95 -3.65 8.90
C ASP A 255 15.12 -3.51 10.18
N GLY A 256 14.14 -4.40 10.36
CA GLY A 256 13.14 -4.27 11.40
C GLY A 256 12.32 -2.97 11.24
N ASP A 257 12.34 -2.12 12.26
CA ASP A 257 11.66 -0.81 12.25
C ASP A 257 12.57 0.33 11.74
N GLU A 258 13.82 0.02 11.38
CA GLU A 258 14.78 1.01 10.93
C GLU A 258 14.85 1.11 9.40
N MET A 259 14.94 2.35 8.89
CA MET A 259 15.18 2.65 7.49
C MET A 259 16.42 3.54 7.36
N PHE A 260 17.29 3.21 6.41
CA PHE A 260 18.53 3.95 6.15
C PHE A 260 19.05 3.73 4.73
N ILE A 261 20.04 4.51 4.32
CA ILE A 261 20.76 4.35 3.06
C ILE A 261 22.17 3.85 3.39
N ALA A 262 22.52 2.67 2.89
CA ALA A 262 23.75 1.99 3.28
C ALA A 262 24.93 2.23 2.32
N ASP A 263 24.69 2.76 1.12
CA ASP A 263 25.70 2.95 0.08
C ASP A 263 25.72 4.40 -0.43
N LYS A 264 26.91 4.93 -0.71
CA LYS A 264 27.09 6.30 -1.20
C LYS A 264 26.40 6.54 -2.54
N SER A 265 26.44 5.54 -3.43
CA SER A 265 25.83 5.65 -4.74
C SER A 265 24.29 5.72 -4.63
N HIS A 266 23.70 4.93 -3.74
CA HIS A 266 22.29 4.98 -3.42
C HIS A 266 21.88 6.32 -2.77
N TYR A 267 22.75 6.91 -1.93
CA TYR A 267 22.52 8.24 -1.39
C TYR A 267 22.47 9.30 -2.47
N GLN A 268 23.50 9.32 -3.34
CA GLN A 268 23.56 10.28 -4.44
C GLN A 268 22.37 10.10 -5.39
N LYS A 269 22.06 8.87 -5.74
CA LYS A 269 20.90 8.53 -6.59
C LYS A 269 19.57 8.95 -5.96
N SER A 270 19.37 8.70 -4.67
CA SER A 270 18.14 9.09 -3.98
C SER A 270 17.94 10.60 -3.95
N LEU A 271 19.01 11.38 -3.75
CA LEU A 271 18.98 12.83 -3.79
C LEU A 271 18.69 13.36 -5.20
N GLU A 272 19.34 12.82 -6.22
CA GLU A 272 19.15 13.24 -7.61
C GLU A 272 17.72 12.97 -8.05
N LEU A 273 17.23 11.74 -7.87
CA LEU A 273 15.89 11.35 -8.28
C LEU A 273 14.80 12.09 -7.51
N SER A 274 14.99 12.34 -6.20
CA SER A 274 14.00 13.08 -5.40
C SER A 274 13.91 14.55 -5.83
N LYS A 275 15.02 15.18 -6.21
CA LYS A 275 15.03 16.54 -6.79
C LYS A 275 14.34 16.57 -8.14
N LYS A 276 14.63 15.63 -9.04
CA LYS A 276 13.93 15.50 -10.33
C LYS A 276 12.42 15.31 -10.14
N ALA A 277 12.00 14.48 -9.18
CA ALA A 277 10.57 14.32 -8.88
C ALA A 277 9.93 15.62 -8.39
N LEU A 278 10.64 16.41 -7.55
CA LEU A 278 10.19 17.71 -7.08
C LEU A 278 10.09 18.75 -8.21
N GLU A 279 11.05 18.75 -9.15
CA GLU A 279 11.04 19.61 -10.34
C GLU A 279 9.85 19.31 -11.26
N ILE A 280 9.47 18.04 -11.44
CA ILE A 280 8.33 17.64 -12.25
C ILE A 280 7.02 18.06 -11.60
N TYR A 281 6.87 17.82 -10.30
CA TYR A 281 5.67 18.19 -9.54
C TYR A 281 5.99 18.48 -8.08
N ASP A 282 5.81 19.75 -7.68
CA ASP A 282 6.08 20.22 -6.33
C ASP A 282 4.86 20.09 -5.43
N ASP A 283 4.87 19.06 -4.55
CA ASP A 283 3.87 18.88 -3.52
C ASP A 283 4.51 18.44 -2.18
N LYS A 284 3.67 18.29 -1.15
CA LYS A 284 4.13 17.85 0.18
C LYS A 284 4.83 16.48 0.15
N TYR A 285 4.42 15.58 -0.74
CA TYR A 285 4.98 14.23 -0.81
C TYR A 285 6.38 14.22 -1.44
N THR A 286 6.57 14.97 -2.54
CA THR A 286 7.86 15.10 -3.22
C THR A 286 8.85 15.87 -2.36
N ARG A 287 8.45 16.98 -1.70
CA ARG A 287 9.30 17.71 -0.73
C ARG A 287 9.77 16.80 0.40
N ARG A 288 8.84 16.05 1.01
CA ARG A 288 9.18 15.09 2.07
C ARG A 288 10.11 13.99 1.59
N THR A 289 10.05 13.62 0.32
CA THR A 289 10.96 12.61 -0.24
C THR A 289 12.39 13.13 -0.34
N VAL A 290 12.59 14.42 -0.69
CA VAL A 290 13.91 15.07 -0.64
C VAL A 290 14.43 15.11 0.80
N GLU A 291 13.62 15.59 1.75
CA GLU A 291 13.98 15.63 3.18
C GLU A 291 14.35 14.25 3.71
N ASN A 292 13.59 13.21 3.33
CA ASN A 292 13.88 11.83 3.72
C ASN A 292 15.18 11.33 3.10
N ALA A 293 15.49 11.64 1.83
CA ALA A 293 16.74 11.24 1.21
C ALA A 293 17.94 11.84 1.95
N GLU A 294 17.86 13.10 2.35
CA GLU A 294 18.88 13.76 3.15
C GLU A 294 18.98 13.17 4.56
N TYR A 295 17.83 12.97 5.22
CA TYR A 295 17.78 12.43 6.58
C TYR A 295 18.35 11.01 6.64
N TYR A 296 17.85 10.09 5.81
CA TYR A 296 18.27 8.70 5.84
C TYR A 296 19.68 8.50 5.26
N GLY A 297 20.09 9.32 4.31
CA GLY A 297 21.45 9.29 3.76
C GLY A 297 22.50 9.79 4.76
N ASN A 298 22.12 10.69 5.67
CA ASN A 298 22.98 11.20 6.74
C ASN A 298 22.70 10.52 8.09
N LYS A 299 21.79 9.53 8.15
CA LYS A 299 21.51 8.81 9.39
C LYS A 299 22.76 8.16 9.93
N GLN A 300 23.10 8.53 11.15
CA GLN A 300 24.28 8.02 11.83
C GLN A 300 24.06 6.59 12.31
N TRP A 301 25.16 5.83 12.29
CA TRP A 301 25.15 4.50 12.87
C TRP A 301 25.11 4.60 14.38
N ASN A 302 23.98 4.50 14.84
CA ASN A 302 23.38 4.12 16.08
C ASN A 302 23.82 4.69 17.44
N SER A 303 22.83 5.34 18.03
CA SER A 303 22.75 5.75 19.43
C SER A 303 22.88 4.61 20.47
N TRP A 304 22.73 3.32 20.11
CA TRP A 304 22.80 2.21 21.08
C TRP A 304 24.19 2.07 21.72
N ASN A 305 25.22 2.52 21.08
CA ASN A 305 26.56 2.55 21.65
C ASN A 305 26.75 3.64 22.69
N TRP A 306 25.81 4.60 22.79
CA TRP A 306 25.96 5.75 23.69
C TRP A 306 26.07 5.35 25.15
N GLU A 307 25.27 4.39 25.60
CA GLU A 307 25.34 3.88 26.97
C GLU A 307 26.63 3.09 27.24
N ASN A 308 27.09 2.31 26.27
CA ASN A 308 28.38 1.62 26.35
C ASN A 308 29.53 2.62 26.37
N ILE A 309 29.50 3.65 25.51
CA ILE A 309 30.50 4.72 25.48
C ILE A 309 30.56 5.43 26.84
N LYS A 310 29.45 5.90 27.38
CA LYS A 310 29.40 6.53 28.70
C LYS A 310 29.96 5.64 29.79
N THR A 311 29.63 4.35 29.76
CA THR A 311 30.08 3.38 30.77
C THR A 311 31.60 3.18 30.70
N ILE A 312 32.13 2.97 29.46
CA ILE A 312 33.58 2.77 29.28
C ILE A 312 34.33 4.04 29.63
N SER A 313 33.87 5.22 29.14
CA SER A 313 34.51 6.51 29.46
C SER A 313 34.57 6.75 30.97
N LEU A 314 33.46 6.56 31.71
CA LEU A 314 33.41 6.77 33.14
C LEU A 314 34.41 5.88 33.86
N TYR A 315 34.40 4.58 33.60
CA TYR A 315 35.31 3.64 34.28
C TYR A 315 36.77 3.85 33.82
N SER A 316 37.04 4.20 32.58
CA SER A 316 38.38 4.52 32.08
C SER A 316 38.99 5.70 32.85
N ILE A 317 38.21 6.76 33.02
CA ILE A 317 38.67 7.93 33.80
C ILE A 317 38.95 7.53 35.25
N VAL A 318 38.04 6.77 35.88
CA VAL A 318 38.23 6.30 37.24
C VAL A 318 39.49 5.43 37.39
N PHE A 319 39.73 4.53 36.43
CA PHE A 319 40.93 3.69 36.44
C PHE A 319 42.25 4.49 36.26
N ILE A 320 42.21 5.52 35.40
CA ILE A 320 43.36 6.41 35.24
C ILE A 320 43.66 7.14 36.56
N VAL A 321 42.65 7.75 37.18
CA VAL A 321 42.80 8.50 38.44
C VAL A 321 43.28 7.58 39.56
N LEU A 322 42.65 6.43 39.74
CA LEU A 322 43.09 5.43 40.74
C LEU A 322 44.50 4.90 40.47
N GLY A 323 44.83 4.63 39.20
CA GLY A 323 46.12 4.15 38.78
C GLY A 323 47.24 5.16 39.06
N ILE A 324 46.97 6.47 38.87
CA ILE A 324 47.93 7.54 39.22
C ILE A 324 48.09 7.66 40.76
N ILE A 325 46.99 7.72 41.50
CA ILE A 325 47.01 7.89 42.93
C ILE A 325 47.70 6.70 43.63
N LEU A 326 47.28 5.48 43.31
CA LEU A 326 47.82 4.25 43.91
C LEU A 326 49.17 3.89 43.36
N GLY A 327 49.49 4.26 42.10
CA GLY A 327 50.77 4.07 41.46
C GLY A 327 51.89 4.83 42.16
N ALA A 328 51.59 5.91 42.90
CA ALA A 328 52.54 6.60 43.78
C ALA A 328 53.04 5.73 44.94
N PHE A 329 52.31 4.66 45.29
CA PHE A 329 52.68 3.74 46.37
C PHE A 329 53.35 2.46 45.86
N THR A 330 52.91 1.95 44.70
CA THR A 330 53.51 0.76 44.06
C THR A 330 53.36 0.79 42.55
N ASN A 331 54.39 0.38 41.79
CA ASN A 331 54.37 0.37 40.33
C ASN A 331 53.30 -0.57 39.73
N ILE A 332 52.77 -1.52 40.53
CA ILE A 332 51.76 -2.47 40.05
C ILE A 332 50.44 -1.74 39.67
N PHE A 333 50.12 -0.64 40.35
CA PHE A 333 48.86 0.10 40.08
C PHE A 333 48.91 0.92 38.80
N HIS A 334 50.06 1.11 38.16
CA HIS A 334 50.16 1.71 36.83
C HIS A 334 49.49 0.87 35.75
N ILE A 335 49.23 -0.43 36.01
CA ILE A 335 48.42 -1.28 35.13
C ILE A 335 47.03 -0.72 35.00
N LEU A 336 46.43 -0.17 36.05
CA LEU A 336 45.12 0.45 36.01
C LEU A 336 45.10 1.68 35.10
N THR A 337 46.15 2.49 35.14
CA THR A 337 46.30 3.61 34.19
C THR A 337 46.32 3.13 32.74
N GLY A 338 47.04 2.06 32.45
CA GLY A 338 47.08 1.46 31.11
C GLY A 338 45.72 0.95 30.67
N VAL A 339 44.98 0.27 31.53
CA VAL A 339 43.63 -0.21 31.27
C VAL A 339 42.67 0.95 30.95
N GLY A 340 42.77 2.05 31.76
CA GLY A 340 41.93 3.24 31.53
C GLY A 340 42.25 3.92 30.20
N VAL A 341 43.54 4.09 29.86
CA VAL A 341 43.98 4.66 28.56
C VAL A 341 43.47 3.81 27.37
N PHE A 342 43.59 2.49 27.51
CA PHE A 342 43.06 1.57 26.48
C PHE A 342 41.56 1.71 26.29
N GLY A 343 40.82 1.86 27.40
CA GLY A 343 39.37 2.11 27.34
C GLY A 343 39.01 3.40 26.61
N LEU A 344 39.74 4.50 26.85
CA LEU A 344 39.50 5.76 26.13
C LEU A 344 39.80 5.64 24.64
N ILE A 345 40.82 4.84 24.22
CA ILE A 345 41.08 4.57 22.84
C ILE A 345 39.91 3.82 22.18
N ILE A 346 39.37 2.83 22.88
CA ILE A 346 38.18 2.10 22.41
C ILE A 346 36.98 3.05 22.28
N ASP A 347 36.77 3.95 23.29
CA ASP A 347 35.70 4.95 23.19
C ASP A 347 35.86 5.87 21.98
N CYS A 348 37.06 6.34 21.70
CA CYS A 348 37.32 7.14 20.51
C CYS A 348 36.95 6.38 19.22
N LEU A 349 37.23 5.08 19.14
CA LEU A 349 36.85 4.24 18.00
C LEU A 349 35.33 4.06 17.95
N LEU A 350 34.65 3.81 19.09
CA LEU A 350 33.19 3.67 19.13
C LEU A 350 32.51 4.98 18.74
N ILE A 351 32.99 6.12 19.23
CA ILE A 351 32.49 7.44 18.83
C ILE A 351 32.69 7.67 17.33
N TYR A 352 33.89 7.37 16.81
CA TYR A 352 34.20 7.51 15.40
C TYR A 352 33.21 6.74 14.50
N TYR A 353 32.87 5.49 14.86
CA TYR A 353 31.92 4.69 14.12
C TYR A 353 30.46 5.10 14.35
N SER A 354 30.10 5.52 15.55
CA SER A 354 28.71 5.84 15.90
C SER A 354 28.17 7.10 15.25
N PHE A 355 29.03 8.09 14.96
CA PHE A 355 28.63 9.38 14.40
C PHE A 355 28.80 9.50 12.88
N ARG A 356 29.19 8.42 12.21
CA ARG A 356 29.30 8.43 10.73
C ARG A 356 28.06 7.88 10.07
N PRO A 357 27.68 8.43 8.91
CA PRO A 357 26.62 7.85 8.10
C PRO A 357 26.92 6.39 7.72
N TYR A 358 25.89 5.56 7.65
CA TYR A 358 26.02 4.14 7.32
C TYR A 358 26.87 3.88 6.06
N TRP A 359 26.64 4.63 4.97
CA TRP A 359 27.35 4.46 3.71
C TRP A 359 28.85 4.81 3.78
N GLN A 360 29.31 5.55 4.81
CA GLN A 360 30.72 5.82 5.03
C GLN A 360 31.45 4.69 5.78
N ILE A 361 30.73 3.90 6.53
CA ILE A 361 31.27 2.81 7.34
C ILE A 361 31.24 1.51 6.57
N PHE A 362 30.14 1.23 5.88
CA PHE A 362 29.91 0.00 5.15
C PHE A 362 29.90 0.27 3.64
N LYS A 363 30.98 -0.11 2.94
CA LYS A 363 31.08 0.09 1.48
C LYS A 363 30.11 -0.79 0.68
N THR A 364 29.66 -1.86 1.26
CA THR A 364 28.76 -2.86 0.63
C THR A 364 27.85 -3.43 1.70
N TYR A 365 26.92 -2.61 2.16
CA TYR A 365 25.94 -3.09 3.08
C TYR A 365 24.70 -3.57 2.31
N TYR A 366 24.36 -4.83 2.48
CA TYR A 366 23.07 -5.37 2.12
C TYR A 366 22.68 -5.60 0.66
N VAL A 367 23.50 -6.31 -0.06
CA VAL A 367 22.95 -7.18 -1.11
C VAL A 367 22.20 -8.39 -0.49
N THR A 368 22.39 -8.65 0.81
CA THR A 368 21.93 -9.90 1.48
C THR A 368 20.98 -9.71 2.67
N GLY A 369 20.58 -8.49 3.03
CA GLY A 369 19.63 -8.26 4.14
C GLY A 369 20.14 -8.67 5.53
N LYS A 370 21.45 -8.77 5.75
CA LYS A 370 22.03 -9.12 7.06
C LYS A 370 22.94 -8.01 7.54
N MET A 371 22.86 -7.67 8.83
CA MET A 371 23.80 -6.76 9.49
C MET A 371 25.24 -7.19 9.24
N GLY A 372 26.09 -6.24 8.88
CA GLY A 372 27.47 -6.52 8.53
C GLY A 372 28.23 -7.14 9.71
N PHE A 373 29.16 -8.03 9.37
CA PHE A 373 30.05 -8.67 10.35
C PHE A 373 30.71 -7.65 11.30
N LEU A 374 31.16 -6.50 10.77
CA LEU A 374 31.81 -5.43 11.56
C LEU A 374 30.87 -4.83 12.61
N GLU A 375 29.62 -4.58 12.30
CA GLU A 375 28.64 -4.04 13.25
C GLU A 375 28.38 -5.03 14.38
N THR A 376 28.16 -6.30 14.06
CA THR A 376 27.98 -7.36 15.05
C THR A 376 29.22 -7.50 15.94
N VAL A 377 30.41 -7.38 15.37
CA VAL A 377 31.69 -7.46 16.11
C VAL A 377 31.87 -6.25 17.01
N VAL A 378 31.65 -5.03 16.53
CA VAL A 378 31.79 -3.81 17.33
C VAL A 378 30.75 -3.76 18.45
N ASN A 379 29.51 -4.20 18.18
CA ASN A 379 28.45 -4.35 19.19
C ASN A 379 28.87 -5.30 20.31
N LYS A 380 29.32 -6.49 19.92
CA LYS A 380 29.75 -7.51 20.89
C LYS A 380 30.96 -7.05 21.69
N ILE A 381 31.93 -6.41 21.04
CA ILE A 381 33.14 -5.87 21.70
C ILE A 381 32.74 -4.76 22.67
N GLY A 382 31.92 -3.78 22.27
CA GLY A 382 31.47 -2.69 23.13
C GLY A 382 30.74 -3.20 24.37
N SER A 383 29.77 -4.09 24.20
CA SER A 383 29.04 -4.70 25.32
C SER A 383 29.92 -5.58 26.21
N PHE A 384 30.82 -6.33 25.61
CA PHE A 384 31.79 -7.15 26.36
C PHE A 384 32.70 -6.29 27.21
N LEU A 385 33.30 -5.26 26.63
CA LEU A 385 34.21 -4.34 27.35
C LEU A 385 33.48 -3.59 28.49
N ALA A 386 32.28 -3.04 28.21
CA ALA A 386 31.49 -2.38 29.26
C ALA A 386 31.23 -3.33 30.46
N ASN A 387 30.93 -4.60 30.16
CA ASN A 387 30.72 -5.62 31.20
C ASN A 387 31.99 -5.98 31.97
N VAL A 388 33.12 -6.05 31.28
CA VAL A 388 34.44 -6.30 31.90
C VAL A 388 34.82 -5.14 32.82
N TYR A 389 34.70 -3.91 32.35
CA TYR A 389 34.97 -2.70 33.16
C TYR A 389 34.08 -2.62 34.41
N TYR A 390 32.79 -2.89 34.25
CA TYR A 390 31.87 -2.94 35.37
C TYR A 390 32.27 -4.00 36.43
N LYS A 391 32.66 -5.21 35.98
CA LYS A 391 33.11 -6.26 36.90
C LYS A 391 34.39 -5.90 37.63
N ILE A 392 35.38 -5.36 36.95
CA ILE A 392 36.65 -4.91 37.56
C ILE A 392 36.36 -3.81 38.57
N PHE A 393 35.53 -2.82 38.22
CA PHE A 393 35.17 -1.74 39.15
C PHE A 393 34.45 -2.24 40.39
N ARG A 394 33.53 -3.20 40.25
CA ARG A 394 32.84 -3.85 41.37
C ARG A 394 33.80 -4.61 42.27
N LEU A 395 34.78 -5.27 41.70
CA LEU A 395 35.85 -5.93 42.49
C LEU A 395 36.67 -4.93 43.26
N LEU A 396 37.07 -3.81 42.68
CA LEU A 396 37.81 -2.74 43.34
C LEU A 396 37.03 -2.12 44.49
N ILE A 397 35.73 -1.84 44.33
CA ILE A 397 34.84 -1.37 45.40
C ILE A 397 34.78 -2.38 46.54
N ASN A 398 34.64 -3.67 46.24
CA ASN A 398 34.56 -4.69 47.27
C ASN A 398 35.89 -4.84 48.03
N ALA A 399 37.03 -4.75 47.33
CA ALA A 399 38.35 -4.74 47.93
C ALA A 399 38.54 -3.49 48.84
N ALA A 400 38.15 -2.30 48.38
CA ALA A 400 38.18 -1.08 49.18
C ALA A 400 37.30 -1.19 50.43
N LYS A 401 36.10 -1.76 50.35
CA LYS A 401 35.22 -2.01 51.49
C LYS A 401 35.87 -2.98 52.51
N LEU A 402 36.58 -4.02 52.05
CA LEU A 402 37.29 -4.95 52.91
C LEU A 402 38.46 -4.28 53.61
N ILE A 403 39.24 -3.45 52.89
CA ILE A 403 40.36 -2.68 53.48
C ILE A 403 39.82 -1.70 54.54
N VAL A 404 38.74 -0.95 54.26
CA VAL A 404 38.11 -0.04 55.22
C VAL A 404 37.60 -0.80 56.44
N LYS A 405 36.95 -1.96 56.24
CA LYS A 405 36.50 -2.81 57.37
C LYS A 405 37.68 -3.34 58.16
N GLY A 406 38.76 -3.78 57.54
CA GLY A 406 39.98 -4.22 58.24
C GLY A 406 40.66 -3.10 59.03
N PHE A 407 40.70 -1.89 58.45
CA PHE A 407 41.25 -0.70 59.13
C PHE A 407 40.38 -0.28 60.31
N PHE A 408 39.06 -0.32 60.18
CA PHE A 408 38.16 -0.09 61.34
C PHE A 408 38.34 -1.15 62.42
N TRP A 409 38.49 -2.43 62.05
CA TRP A 409 38.78 -3.52 63.04
C TRP A 409 40.09 -3.29 63.79
N LEU A 410 41.14 -2.84 63.12
CA LEU A 410 42.43 -2.51 63.72
C LEU A 410 42.36 -1.34 64.68
N ILE A 411 41.51 -0.30 64.36
CA ILE A 411 41.40 0.88 65.27
C ILE A 411 40.45 0.63 66.40
N THR A 412 39.42 -0.15 66.28
CA THR A 412 38.37 -0.34 67.30
C THR A 412 38.55 -1.59 68.16
N GLY A 413 39.57 -2.42 67.88
CA GLY A 413 39.92 -3.58 68.74
C GLY A 413 38.92 -4.72 68.75
N GLY A 414 37.97 -4.81 67.89
CA GLY A 414 37.03 -5.95 67.81
C GLY A 414 35.78 -5.76 67.04
N PRO A 415 34.99 -6.81 66.84
CA PRO A 415 33.79 -6.79 65.95
C PRO A 415 32.69 -5.93 66.58
N PHE A 416 32.11 -5.04 65.76
CA PHE A 416 30.81 -4.42 66.08
C PHE A 416 29.82 -5.53 66.47
N ARG A 417 29.49 -5.71 67.70
CA ARG A 417 28.30 -6.40 68.13
C ARG A 417 27.10 -5.49 67.78
N HIS A 418 26.48 -5.70 66.67
CA HIS A 418 25.03 -5.73 66.51
C HIS A 418 24.70 -6.10 65.09
#